data_08cf95167064c24070dcba59687a155a
#
_entry.id   08cf95167064c24070dcba59687a155a
#
_cell.length_a   1.000
_cell.length_b   1.000
_cell.length_c   1.000
_cell.angle_alpha   90.00
_cell.angle_beta   90.00
_cell.angle_gamma   90.00
#
_symmetry.space_group_name_H-M   'P 1'
#
loop_
_entity.id
_entity.type
_entity.pdbx_description
1 polymer ?
#
loop_
_entity_poly.entity_id
_entity_poly.type
_entity_poly.pdbx_seq_one_letter_code
_entity_poly.pdbx_strand_id
1 'polypeptide(L)'
;MSENKTAAGLFWRTLESIGTQGMQFLVQLVLARLLMPEDFGVVAILSIFVNIANTVVQSGLSSALLQRKNPQPIDYHTVFVIEFGSSLVMYGAIFFAAPAIAAFYENPALTQYLRVFAVSTVLCGLSSTQMTTLRFRMDFRGSFFANFFGITAQGITGIVLALCGFGVWSLI
;
A
#
# COMPACT_ATOMS: atom_id res chain seq x y z
N MET A 1 -8.52 28.96 20.75
CA MET A 1 -7.22 28.56 20.16
C MET A 1 -7.25 27.19 19.44
N SER A 2 -8.36 26.47 19.41
CA SER A 2 -8.47 25.14 18.78
C SER A 2 -8.89 25.17 17.29
N GLU A 3 -9.71 26.12 16.88
CA GLU A 3 -10.24 26.16 15.50
C GLU A 3 -9.16 26.33 14.42
N ASN A 4 -8.16 27.17 14.66
CA ASN A 4 -7.07 27.38 13.69
C ASN A 4 -6.19 26.14 13.49
N LYS A 5 -6.02 25.31 14.53
CA LYS A 5 -5.26 24.05 14.41
C LYS A 5 -6.04 22.98 13.66
N THR A 6 -7.35 22.94 13.87
CA THR A 6 -8.25 21.99 13.17
C THR A 6 -8.38 22.37 11.69
N ALA A 7 -8.54 23.66 11.39
CA ALA A 7 -8.60 24.15 10.00
C ALA A 7 -7.28 23.92 9.26
N ALA A 8 -6.14 24.17 9.91
CA ALA A 8 -4.82 23.86 9.34
C ALA A 8 -4.64 22.36 9.10
N GLY A 9 -5.08 21.50 10.03
CA GLY A 9 -5.04 20.06 9.89
C GLY A 9 -5.89 19.54 8.72
N LEU A 10 -7.09 20.07 8.55
CA LEU A 10 -7.96 19.76 7.41
C LEU A 10 -7.34 20.21 6.08
N PHE A 11 -6.78 21.40 6.03
CA PHE A 11 -6.09 21.90 4.84
C PHE A 11 -4.92 20.99 4.44
N TRP A 12 -4.06 20.63 5.39
CA TRP A 12 -2.93 19.73 5.11
C TRP A 12 -3.38 18.36 4.66
N ARG A 13 -4.43 17.80 5.26
CA ARG A 13 -4.98 16.50 4.86
C ARG A 13 -5.60 16.53 3.45
N THR A 14 -6.28 17.63 3.11
CA THR A 14 -6.83 17.80 1.75
C THR A 14 -5.71 17.94 0.73
N LEU A 15 -4.68 18.72 1.05
CA LEU A 15 -3.50 18.89 0.21
C LEU A 15 -2.74 17.57 0.03
N GLU A 16 -2.60 16.78 1.10
CA GLU A 16 -2.04 15.42 1.06
C GLU A 16 -2.84 14.53 0.10
N SER A 17 -4.15 14.49 0.24
CA SER A 17 -5.01 13.64 -0.58
C SER A 17 -4.98 14.04 -2.05
N ILE A 18 -5.11 15.32 -2.36
CA ILE A 18 -5.09 15.83 -3.74
C ILE A 18 -3.69 15.66 -4.35
N GLY A 19 -2.64 15.99 -3.60
CA GLY A 19 -1.26 15.90 -4.09
C GLY A 19 -0.84 14.46 -4.38
N THR A 20 -1.14 13.54 -3.48
CA THR A 20 -0.81 12.11 -3.65
C THR A 20 -1.63 11.48 -4.76
N GLN A 21 -2.94 11.73 -4.84
CA GLN A 21 -3.79 11.18 -5.91
C GLN A 21 -3.46 11.80 -7.27
N GLY A 22 -3.18 13.10 -7.32
CA GLY A 22 -2.73 13.76 -8.55
C GLY A 22 -1.42 13.18 -9.06
N MET A 23 -0.43 12.97 -8.18
CA MET A 23 0.84 12.35 -8.55
C MET A 23 0.64 10.90 -9.03
N GLN A 24 -0.16 10.10 -8.32
CA GLN A 24 -0.49 8.73 -8.77
C GLN A 24 -1.15 8.73 -10.15
N PHE A 25 -2.08 9.65 -10.39
CA PHE A 25 -2.74 9.76 -11.68
C PHE A 25 -1.75 10.09 -12.81
N LEU A 26 -0.83 11.03 -12.59
CA LEU A 26 0.20 11.37 -13.55
C LEU A 26 1.13 10.19 -13.86
N VAL A 27 1.58 9.47 -12.82
CA VAL A 27 2.39 8.26 -12.97
C VAL A 27 1.65 7.19 -13.77
N GLN A 28 0.38 6.92 -13.43
CA GLN A 28 -0.45 5.95 -14.17
C GLN A 28 -0.67 6.36 -15.62
N LEU A 29 -0.86 7.65 -15.91
CA LEU A 29 -1.06 8.15 -17.26
C LEU A 29 0.21 7.94 -18.12
N VAL A 30 1.40 8.17 -17.55
CA VAL A 30 2.67 7.91 -18.23
C VAL A 30 2.86 6.42 -18.46
N LEU A 31 2.64 5.58 -17.44
CA LEU A 31 2.76 4.14 -17.56
C LEU A 31 1.75 3.55 -18.56
N ALA A 32 0.52 4.09 -18.62
CA ALA A 32 -0.49 3.67 -19.59
C ALA A 32 -0.12 3.94 -21.06
N ARG A 33 0.81 4.87 -21.29
CA ARG A 33 1.36 5.12 -22.64
C ARG A 33 2.57 4.25 -22.97
N LEU A 34 3.26 3.74 -21.97
CA LEU A 34 4.48 2.96 -22.13
C LEU A 34 4.23 1.45 -22.15
N LEU A 35 3.19 1.00 -21.49
CA LEU A 35 2.87 -0.41 -21.27
C LEU A 35 1.67 -0.85 -22.11
N MET A 36 1.58 -2.16 -22.36
CA MET A 36 0.43 -2.74 -23.07
C MET A 36 -0.78 -2.89 -22.12
N PRO A 37 -2.01 -2.81 -22.66
CA PRO A 37 -3.22 -3.03 -21.85
C PRO A 37 -3.24 -4.38 -21.12
N GLU A 38 -2.57 -5.39 -21.67
CA GLU A 38 -2.44 -6.73 -21.09
C GLU A 38 -1.67 -6.72 -19.78
N ASP A 39 -0.61 -5.89 -19.67
CA ASP A 39 0.17 -5.73 -18.44
C ASP A 39 -0.69 -5.19 -17.30
N PHE A 40 -1.56 -4.22 -17.59
CA PHE A 40 -2.52 -3.69 -16.62
C PHE A 40 -3.56 -4.74 -16.22
N GLY A 41 -4.00 -5.59 -17.15
CA GLY A 41 -4.91 -6.71 -16.86
C GLY A 41 -4.29 -7.68 -15.86
N VAL A 42 -3.03 -8.04 -16.04
CA VAL A 42 -2.29 -8.89 -15.11
C VAL A 42 -2.24 -8.26 -13.72
N VAL A 43 -1.82 -6.99 -13.62
CA VAL A 43 -1.71 -6.29 -12.33
C VAL A 43 -3.09 -6.10 -11.67
N ALA A 44 -4.14 -5.91 -12.44
CA ALA A 44 -5.51 -5.85 -11.90
C ALA A 44 -5.90 -7.15 -11.19
N ILE A 45 -5.60 -8.31 -11.79
CA ILE A 45 -5.82 -9.62 -11.18
C ILE A 45 -4.99 -9.75 -9.88
N LEU A 46 -3.69 -9.44 -9.93
CA LEU A 46 -2.81 -9.49 -8.75
C LEU A 46 -3.35 -8.60 -7.62
N SER A 47 -3.80 -7.40 -7.96
CA SER A 47 -4.30 -6.40 -7.02
C SER A 47 -5.53 -6.87 -6.26
N ILE A 48 -6.41 -7.68 -6.87
CA ILE A 48 -7.58 -8.24 -6.18
C ILE A 48 -7.14 -9.06 -4.97
N PHE A 49 -6.23 -10.00 -5.15
CA PHE A 49 -5.77 -10.90 -4.08
C PHE A 49 -5.00 -10.15 -3.01
N VAL A 50 -4.11 -9.26 -3.41
CA VAL A 50 -3.29 -8.46 -2.48
C VAL A 50 -4.15 -7.45 -1.70
N ASN A 51 -5.17 -6.83 -2.33
CA ASN A 51 -6.08 -5.93 -1.63
C ASN A 51 -6.95 -6.66 -0.61
N ILE A 52 -7.42 -7.86 -0.91
CA ILE A 52 -8.14 -8.71 0.05
C ILE A 52 -7.22 -9.00 1.25
N ALA A 53 -5.98 -9.43 1.00
CA ALA A 53 -5.02 -9.70 2.06
C ALA A 53 -4.73 -8.46 2.91
N ASN A 54 -4.47 -7.31 2.28
CA ASN A 54 -4.24 -6.05 2.99
C ASN A 54 -5.45 -5.62 3.81
N THR A 55 -6.67 -5.84 3.33
CA THR A 55 -7.91 -5.55 4.07
C THR A 55 -8.00 -6.41 5.32
N VAL A 56 -7.66 -7.70 5.23
CA VAL A 56 -7.63 -8.61 6.38
C VAL A 56 -6.57 -8.19 7.39
N VAL A 57 -5.35 -7.88 6.93
CA VAL A 57 -4.24 -7.43 7.78
C VAL A 57 -4.61 -6.16 8.55
N GLN A 58 -5.24 -5.19 7.87
CA GLN A 58 -5.62 -3.90 8.45
C GLN A 58 -6.99 -3.93 9.16
N SER A 59 -7.62 -5.10 9.32
CA SER A 59 -9.00 -5.28 9.78
C SER A 59 -9.27 -4.77 11.20
N GLY A 60 -9.26 -3.45 11.37
CA GLY A 60 -9.80 -2.79 12.54
C GLY A 60 -8.86 -2.62 13.73
N LEU A 61 -7.70 -3.29 13.79
CA LEU A 61 -6.79 -3.19 14.94
C LEU A 61 -6.19 -1.78 15.07
N SER A 62 -5.71 -1.21 13.98
CA SER A 62 -5.24 0.18 13.94
C SER A 62 -6.38 1.18 14.23
N SER A 63 -7.59 0.90 13.76
CA SER A 63 -8.78 1.72 14.05
C SER A 63 -9.21 1.62 15.50
N ALA A 64 -9.15 0.44 16.12
CA ALA A 64 -9.42 0.23 17.53
C ALA A 64 -8.41 0.97 18.43
N LEU A 65 -7.13 0.97 18.02
CA LEU A 65 -6.09 1.73 18.70
C LEU A 65 -6.36 3.24 18.68
N LEU A 66 -6.82 3.77 17.54
CA LEU A 66 -7.18 5.19 17.39
C LEU A 66 -8.39 5.58 18.25
N GLN A 67 -9.32 4.67 18.53
CA GLN A 67 -10.51 4.92 19.35
C GLN A 67 -10.23 4.85 20.84
N ARG A 68 -9.10 4.30 21.27
CA ARG A 68 -8.73 4.20 22.67
C ARG A 68 -8.32 5.55 23.24
N LYS A 69 -9.00 6.01 24.30
CA LYS A 69 -8.78 7.35 24.89
C LYS A 69 -7.37 7.58 25.45
N ASN A 70 -6.69 6.53 25.92
CA ASN A 70 -5.34 6.58 26.48
C ASN A 70 -4.53 5.34 26.06
N PRO A 71 -4.00 5.29 24.83
CA PRO A 71 -3.20 4.14 24.39
C PRO A 71 -1.86 4.12 25.12
N GLN A 72 -1.53 2.96 25.67
CA GLN A 72 -0.23 2.72 26.31
C GLN A 72 0.79 2.24 25.27
N PRO A 73 2.11 2.39 25.52
CA PRO A 73 3.14 1.88 24.61
C PRO A 73 2.98 0.39 24.28
N ILE A 74 2.49 -0.42 25.22
CA ILE A 74 2.23 -1.84 25.05
C ILE A 74 1.15 -2.12 24.00
N ASP A 75 0.15 -1.24 23.88
CA ASP A 75 -0.93 -1.40 22.90
C ASP A 75 -0.40 -1.28 21.47
N TYR A 76 0.53 -0.35 21.23
CA TYR A 76 1.19 -0.21 19.94
C TYR A 76 2.04 -1.44 19.57
N HIS A 77 2.77 -2.00 20.54
CA HIS A 77 3.54 -3.23 20.33
C HIS A 77 2.62 -4.40 20.03
N THR A 78 1.50 -4.53 20.75
CA THR A 78 0.54 -5.62 20.53
C THR A 78 -0.07 -5.53 19.13
N VAL A 79 -0.53 -4.35 18.72
CA VAL A 79 -1.10 -4.13 17.38
C VAL A 79 -0.05 -4.44 16.31
N PHE A 80 1.19 -3.95 16.48
CA PHE A 80 2.27 -4.22 15.54
C PHE A 80 2.54 -5.72 15.37
N VAL A 81 2.65 -6.47 16.47
CA VAL A 81 2.92 -7.91 16.42
C VAL A 81 1.79 -8.67 15.72
N ILE A 82 0.54 -8.30 16.00
CA ILE A 82 -0.63 -8.94 15.38
C ILE A 82 -0.71 -8.59 13.89
N GLU A 83 -0.55 -7.32 13.51
CA GLU A 83 -0.60 -6.88 12.10
C GLU A 83 0.56 -7.50 11.30
N PHE A 84 1.76 -7.51 11.86
CA PHE A 84 2.90 -8.15 11.21
C PHE A 84 2.74 -9.67 11.12
N GLY A 85 2.30 -10.33 12.19
CA GLY A 85 2.03 -11.77 12.19
C GLY A 85 0.93 -12.16 11.18
N SER A 86 -0.18 -11.41 11.14
CA SER A 86 -1.25 -11.63 10.16
C SER A 86 -0.78 -11.38 8.72
N SER A 87 0.08 -10.38 8.49
CA SER A 87 0.65 -10.12 7.16
C SER A 87 1.52 -11.28 6.66
N LEU A 88 2.30 -11.91 7.54
CA LEU A 88 3.08 -13.11 7.22
C LEU A 88 2.18 -14.31 6.88
N VAL A 89 1.11 -14.51 7.65
CA VAL A 89 0.13 -15.57 7.38
C VAL A 89 -0.55 -15.35 6.03
N MET A 90 -0.97 -14.12 5.74
CA MET A 90 -1.61 -13.78 4.46
C MET A 90 -0.64 -13.89 3.28
N TYR A 91 0.63 -13.48 3.45
CA TYR A 91 1.66 -13.70 2.46
C TYR A 91 1.85 -15.19 2.18
N GLY A 92 1.96 -16.03 3.23
CA GLY A 92 2.06 -17.48 3.10
C GLY A 92 0.86 -18.08 2.37
N ALA A 93 -0.35 -17.65 2.72
CA ALA A 93 -1.57 -18.10 2.04
C ALA A 93 -1.55 -17.76 0.54
N ILE A 94 -1.19 -16.53 0.16
CA ILE A 94 -1.05 -16.14 -1.24
C ILE A 94 0.07 -16.92 -1.92
N PHE A 95 1.21 -17.10 -1.27
CA PHE A 95 2.36 -17.82 -1.83
C PHE A 95 2.02 -19.26 -2.21
N PHE A 96 1.28 -19.97 -1.36
CA PHE A 96 0.82 -21.33 -1.63
C PHE A 96 -0.37 -21.39 -2.61
N ALA A 97 -1.24 -20.39 -2.59
CA ALA A 97 -2.36 -20.29 -3.52
C ALA A 97 -1.93 -19.83 -4.94
N ALA A 98 -0.80 -19.16 -5.08
CA ALA A 98 -0.33 -18.58 -6.34
C ALA A 98 -0.32 -19.57 -7.52
N PRO A 99 0.17 -20.83 -7.41
CA PRO A 99 0.13 -21.76 -8.53
C PRO A 99 -1.29 -22.17 -8.92
N ALA A 100 -2.20 -22.30 -7.95
CA ALA A 100 -3.60 -22.64 -8.23
C ALA A 100 -4.32 -21.46 -8.95
N ILE A 101 -4.03 -20.23 -8.53
CA ILE A 101 -4.56 -19.02 -9.18
C ILE A 101 -4.01 -18.93 -10.60
N ALA A 102 -2.70 -19.15 -10.81
CA ALA A 102 -2.09 -19.11 -12.13
C ALA A 102 -2.66 -20.18 -13.08
N ALA A 103 -2.95 -21.37 -12.57
CA ALA A 103 -3.61 -22.43 -13.34
C ALA A 103 -5.04 -22.05 -13.72
N PHE A 104 -5.80 -21.40 -12.83
CA PHE A 104 -7.16 -20.94 -13.10
C PHE A 104 -7.21 -19.89 -14.22
N TYR A 105 -6.24 -18.97 -14.26
CA TYR A 105 -6.13 -17.94 -15.30
C TYR A 105 -5.33 -18.39 -16.53
N GLU A 106 -4.92 -19.65 -16.61
CA GLU A 106 -4.14 -20.23 -17.73
C GLU A 106 -2.85 -19.44 -18.04
N ASN A 107 -2.29 -18.76 -17.02
CA ASN A 107 -1.08 -17.95 -17.15
C ASN A 107 -0.03 -18.31 -16.09
N PRO A 108 0.95 -19.17 -16.41
CA PRO A 108 1.98 -19.61 -15.48
C PRO A 108 2.84 -18.48 -14.89
N ALA A 109 3.03 -17.37 -15.64
CA ALA A 109 3.80 -16.22 -15.18
C ALA A 109 3.16 -15.53 -13.96
N LEU A 110 1.83 -15.61 -13.80
CA LEU A 110 1.09 -15.08 -12.65
C LEU A 110 1.61 -15.62 -11.32
N THR A 111 2.11 -16.86 -11.28
CA THR A 111 2.67 -17.44 -10.05
C THR A 111 3.83 -16.60 -9.52
N GLN A 112 4.75 -16.23 -10.39
CA GLN A 112 5.92 -15.45 -10.00
C GLN A 112 5.54 -14.01 -9.65
N TYR A 113 4.71 -13.37 -10.48
CA TYR A 113 4.23 -12.02 -10.24
C TYR A 113 3.47 -11.90 -8.90
N LEU A 114 2.57 -12.87 -8.62
CA LEU A 114 1.76 -12.86 -7.40
C LEU A 114 2.62 -13.03 -6.15
N ARG A 115 3.64 -13.93 -6.20
CA ARG A 115 4.57 -14.14 -5.08
C ARG A 115 5.36 -12.88 -4.75
N VAL A 116 5.86 -12.19 -5.76
CA VAL A 116 6.63 -10.95 -5.56
C VAL A 116 5.71 -9.82 -5.12
N PHE A 117 4.58 -9.63 -5.79
CA PHE A 117 3.65 -8.57 -5.44
C PHE A 117 3.06 -8.72 -4.04
N ALA A 118 2.84 -9.96 -3.57
CA ALA A 118 2.36 -10.24 -2.22
C ALA A 118 3.35 -9.83 -1.11
N VAL A 119 4.65 -9.61 -1.42
CA VAL A 119 5.61 -9.05 -0.44
C VAL A 119 5.15 -7.67 0.04
N SER A 120 4.43 -6.93 -0.81
CA SER A 120 3.84 -5.63 -0.42
C SER A 120 2.88 -5.75 0.78
N THR A 121 2.21 -6.91 0.97
CA THR A 121 1.36 -7.15 2.15
C THR A 121 2.17 -7.19 3.44
N VAL A 122 3.37 -7.77 3.42
CA VAL A 122 4.27 -7.79 4.58
C VAL A 122 4.79 -6.39 4.88
N LEU A 123 5.18 -5.64 3.85
CA LEU A 123 5.60 -4.24 3.99
C LEU A 123 4.45 -3.35 4.50
N CYS A 124 3.22 -3.62 4.07
CA CYS A 124 2.03 -2.95 4.57
C CYS A 124 1.84 -3.21 6.07
N GLY A 125 1.96 -4.46 6.54
CA GLY A 125 1.88 -4.81 7.96
C GLY A 125 2.96 -4.13 8.81
N LEU A 126 4.19 -4.00 8.28
CA LEU A 126 5.28 -3.28 8.95
C LEU A 126 5.01 -1.78 9.06
N SER A 127 4.41 -1.18 8.03
CA SER A 127 4.22 0.28 7.94
C SER A 127 2.96 0.77 8.64
N SER A 128 1.94 -0.08 8.80
CA SER A 128 0.59 0.34 9.22
C SER A 128 0.58 0.93 10.63
N THR A 129 1.25 0.30 11.58
CA THR A 129 1.35 0.79 12.97
C THR A 129 2.13 2.11 13.07
N GLN A 130 3.18 2.30 12.25
CA GLN A 130 3.95 3.53 12.22
C GLN A 130 3.11 4.68 11.67
N MET A 131 2.35 4.45 10.59
CA MET A 131 1.40 5.42 10.05
C MET A 131 0.28 5.76 11.03
N THR A 132 -0.21 4.77 11.80
CA THR A 132 -1.20 4.99 12.85
C THR A 132 -0.64 5.90 13.95
N THR A 133 0.62 5.70 14.34
CA THR A 133 1.31 6.55 15.34
C THR A 133 1.44 8.00 14.88
N LEU A 134 1.81 8.22 13.60
CA LEU A 134 1.88 9.57 13.00
C LEU A 134 0.51 10.25 12.99
N ARG A 135 -0.54 9.50 12.63
CA ARG A 135 -1.94 10.01 12.65
C ARG A 135 -2.39 10.36 14.05
N PHE A 136 -2.03 9.56 15.05
CA PHE A 136 -2.35 9.82 16.45
C PHE A 136 -1.70 11.10 16.97
N ARG A 137 -0.46 11.38 16.56
CA ARG A 137 0.27 12.62 16.89
C ARG A 137 -0.21 13.84 16.11
N MET A 138 -1.17 13.67 15.19
CA MET A 138 -1.65 14.71 14.25
C MET A 138 -0.52 15.35 13.43
N ASP A 139 0.56 14.62 13.17
CA ASP A 139 1.67 15.08 12.32
C ASP A 139 1.35 14.83 10.84
N PHE A 140 0.41 15.63 10.33
CA PHE A 140 -0.01 15.57 8.92
C PHE A 140 1.08 16.01 7.95
N ARG A 141 2.02 16.84 8.41
CA ARG A 141 3.17 17.27 7.58
C ARG A 141 4.12 16.12 7.31
N GLY A 142 4.51 15.39 8.36
CA GLY A 142 5.37 14.21 8.22
C GLY A 142 4.73 13.14 7.33
N SER A 143 3.44 12.89 7.50
CA SER A 143 2.67 11.97 6.66
C SER A 143 2.65 12.40 5.19
N PHE A 144 2.40 13.69 4.92
CA PHE A 144 2.40 14.23 3.55
C PHE A 144 3.75 14.02 2.85
N PHE A 145 4.85 14.41 3.48
CA PHE A 145 6.16 14.27 2.86
C PHE A 145 6.56 12.81 2.67
N ALA A 146 6.30 11.94 3.65
CA ALA A 146 6.58 10.51 3.53
C ALA A 146 5.81 9.88 2.34
N ASN A 147 4.52 10.14 2.24
CA ASN A 147 3.69 9.63 1.15
C ASN A 147 4.08 10.23 -0.21
N PHE A 148 4.32 11.53 -0.27
CA PHE A 148 4.67 12.22 -1.52
C PHE A 148 6.00 11.73 -2.08
N PHE A 149 7.04 11.65 -1.24
CA PHE A 149 8.33 11.11 -1.67
C PHE A 149 8.25 9.62 -2.01
N GLY A 150 7.47 8.84 -1.27
CA GLY A 150 7.23 7.44 -1.57
C GLY A 150 6.60 7.23 -2.95
N ILE A 151 5.51 7.94 -3.25
CA ILE A 151 4.82 7.86 -4.56
C ILE A 151 5.72 8.36 -5.70
N THR A 152 6.48 9.44 -5.45
CA THR A 152 7.40 9.97 -6.46
C THR A 152 8.52 8.97 -6.76
N ALA A 153 9.14 8.38 -5.75
CA ALA A 153 10.17 7.37 -5.92
C ALA A 153 9.64 6.12 -6.63
N GLN A 154 8.45 5.64 -6.23
CA GLN A 154 7.76 4.53 -6.88
C GLN A 154 7.46 4.85 -8.36
N GLY A 155 6.96 6.05 -8.63
CA GLY A 155 6.65 6.49 -9.99
C GLY A 155 7.89 6.57 -10.88
N ILE A 156 8.98 7.13 -10.39
CA ILE A 156 10.25 7.22 -11.13
C ILE A 156 10.79 5.81 -11.42
N THR A 157 10.85 4.93 -10.42
CA THR A 157 11.31 3.56 -10.60
C THR A 157 10.43 2.78 -11.58
N GLY A 158 9.11 2.91 -11.47
CA GLY A 158 8.15 2.28 -12.39
C GLY A 158 8.35 2.76 -13.83
N ILE A 159 8.48 4.07 -14.06
CA ILE A 159 8.70 4.63 -15.39
C ILE A 159 10.06 4.19 -15.98
N VAL A 160 11.12 4.18 -15.18
CA VAL A 160 12.45 3.71 -15.62
C VAL A 160 12.39 2.24 -16.02
N LEU A 161 11.77 1.38 -15.22
CA LEU A 161 11.61 -0.03 -15.54
C LEU A 161 10.73 -0.26 -16.77
N ALA A 162 9.68 0.54 -16.96
CA ALA A 162 8.84 0.48 -18.16
C ALA A 162 9.63 0.85 -19.42
N LEU A 163 10.47 1.89 -19.37
CA LEU A 163 11.35 2.29 -20.47
C LEU A 163 12.42 1.23 -20.77
N CYS A 164 12.85 0.48 -19.76
CA CYS A 164 13.77 -0.65 -19.95
C CYS A 164 13.09 -1.91 -20.51
N GLY A 165 11.76 -1.89 -20.73
CA GLY A 165 11.02 -3.01 -21.33
C GLY A 165 10.67 -4.12 -20.38
N PHE A 166 10.66 -3.87 -19.05
CA PHE A 166 10.31 -4.89 -18.05
C PHE A 166 8.80 -5.20 -17.98
N GLY A 167 7.92 -4.52 -18.74
CA GLY A 167 6.49 -4.79 -18.81
C GLY A 167 5.82 -4.80 -17.43
N VAL A 168 5.15 -5.92 -17.08
CA VAL A 168 4.43 -6.10 -15.80
C VAL A 168 5.28 -5.76 -14.57
N TRP A 169 6.58 -6.05 -14.58
CA TRP A 169 7.49 -5.79 -13.45
C TRP A 169 7.61 -4.30 -13.09
N SER A 170 7.33 -3.42 -14.01
CA SER A 170 7.35 -1.96 -13.76
C SER A 170 6.16 -1.48 -12.94
N LEU A 171 5.10 -2.31 -12.84
CA LEU A 171 3.87 -2.02 -12.10
C LEU A 171 3.82 -2.73 -10.72
N ILE A 172 4.69 -3.73 -10.51
CA ILE A 172 4.83 -4.50 -9.26
C ILE A 172 5.80 -3.81 -8.32
#